data_b7fa5ea72f4afeef5acf44c6e42a2613
#
_entry.id   b7fa5ea72f4afeef5acf44c6e42a2613
#
_cell.length_a   1.000
_cell.length_b   1.000
_cell.length_c   1.000
_cell.angle_alpha   90.00
_cell.angle_beta   90.00
_cell.angle_gamma   90.00
#
_symmetry.space_group_name_H-M   'P 1'
#
loop_
_entity.id
_entity.type
_entity.pdbx_description
1 polymer ?
#
loop_
_entity_poly.entity_id
_entity_poly.type
_entity_poly.pdbx_seq_one_letter_code
_entity_poly.pdbx_strand_id
1 'polypeptide(L)'
;MICDINTIKALKNNIYEKTSKIFIYNLKKLIQLEITQKNLAKKIGVSEDLLSKYKSAEAFPSIETLIYICEVYNISIDKLTSIPLTAADMENLENNMDINTDIFEDRYYVYFLVTNIAREGAIHEGIVEFFNDNVVFKILSNGQVVKLFKGDYNTFDKLIFFNLQSANDGITYINMIKPNVNKNKYVGGIALLMLPSDANSKPCAQKILFSKIRVDRELHYERLKKLLSFSCQETTFGHIKLSSVEDEDAYNFIRKLI
;
A
#
# COMPACT_ATOMS: atom_id res chain seq x y z
N MET A 1 -35.82 41.28 -20.02
CA MET A 1 -35.99 41.33 -18.53
C MET A 1 -34.65 41.75 -17.95
N ILE A 2 -34.49 43.03 -17.55
CA ILE A 2 -33.31 43.53 -16.86
C ILE A 2 -33.42 43.05 -15.44
N CYS A 3 -32.59 42.03 -15.08
CA CYS A 3 -32.54 41.53 -13.70
C CYS A 3 -31.95 42.64 -12.81
N ASP A 4 -32.66 43.07 -11.78
CA ASP A 4 -32.17 44.08 -10.85
C ASP A 4 -30.88 43.65 -10.18
N ILE A 5 -29.94 44.58 -9.99
CA ILE A 5 -28.59 44.35 -9.42
C ILE A 5 -28.68 43.64 -8.05
N ASN A 6 -29.70 43.97 -7.24
CA ASN A 6 -29.94 43.35 -5.95
C ASN A 6 -30.31 41.86 -6.08
N THR A 7 -31.12 41.53 -7.07
CA THR A 7 -31.48 40.16 -7.40
C THR A 7 -30.27 39.34 -7.84
N ILE A 8 -29.39 39.93 -8.68
CA ILE A 8 -28.14 39.28 -9.12
C ILE A 8 -27.20 39.03 -7.92
N LYS A 9 -27.08 40.01 -7.02
CA LYS A 9 -26.26 39.90 -5.81
C LYS A 9 -26.79 38.81 -4.87
N ALA A 10 -28.08 38.74 -4.66
CA ALA A 10 -28.71 37.69 -3.85
C ALA A 10 -28.50 36.31 -4.44
N LEU A 11 -28.63 36.16 -5.76
CA LEU A 11 -28.36 34.89 -6.46
C LEU A 11 -26.89 34.44 -6.31
N LYS A 12 -25.96 35.38 -6.49
CA LYS A 12 -24.51 35.07 -6.30
C LYS A 12 -24.18 34.63 -4.89
N ASN A 13 -24.76 35.29 -3.88
CA ASN A 13 -24.58 34.91 -2.48
C ASN A 13 -25.14 33.51 -2.19
N ASN A 14 -26.31 33.19 -2.71
CA ASN A 14 -26.91 31.85 -2.56
C ASN A 14 -26.05 30.75 -3.20
N ILE A 15 -25.54 31.02 -4.41
CA ILE A 15 -24.60 30.10 -5.09
C ILE A 15 -23.36 29.90 -4.22
N TYR A 16 -22.75 30.99 -3.74
CA TYR A 16 -21.55 30.91 -2.89
C TYR A 16 -21.79 30.10 -1.61
N GLU A 17 -22.91 30.37 -0.89
CA GLU A 17 -23.22 29.61 0.33
C GLU A 17 -23.45 28.14 0.08
N LYS A 18 -24.18 27.79 -0.97
CA LYS A 18 -24.41 26.40 -1.35
C LYS A 18 -23.10 25.68 -1.71
N THR A 19 -22.29 26.29 -2.57
CA THR A 19 -21.01 25.73 -3.02
C THR A 19 -20.03 25.59 -1.87
N SER A 20 -19.94 26.61 -0.99
CA SER A 20 -19.07 26.56 0.19
C SER A 20 -19.45 25.44 1.15
N LYS A 21 -20.75 25.26 1.43
CA LYS A 21 -21.23 24.18 2.32
C LYS A 21 -20.83 22.80 1.80
N ILE A 22 -21.03 22.55 0.51
CA ILE A 22 -20.69 21.27 -0.11
C ILE A 22 -19.17 21.07 -0.15
N PHE A 23 -18.43 22.10 -0.56
CA PHE A 23 -16.96 22.03 -0.57
C PHE A 23 -16.40 21.72 0.83
N ILE A 24 -16.86 22.40 1.88
CA ILE A 24 -16.41 22.15 3.26
C ILE A 24 -16.72 20.72 3.71
N TYR A 25 -17.91 20.22 3.37
CA TYR A 25 -18.27 18.83 3.64
C TYR A 25 -17.30 17.86 2.96
N ASN A 26 -17.04 18.05 1.67
CA ASN A 26 -16.14 17.24 0.89
C ASN A 26 -14.68 17.37 1.38
N LEU A 27 -14.24 18.58 1.72
CA LEU A 27 -12.92 18.82 2.30
C LEU A 27 -12.70 18.04 3.61
N LYS A 28 -13.72 17.99 4.48
CA LYS A 28 -13.66 17.18 5.71
C LYS A 28 -13.54 15.69 5.41
N LYS A 29 -14.19 15.20 4.35
CA LYS A 29 -14.02 13.81 3.88
C LYS A 29 -12.62 13.56 3.37
N LEU A 30 -12.06 14.47 2.58
CA LEU A 30 -10.66 14.36 2.12
C LEU A 30 -9.65 14.41 3.28
N ILE A 31 -9.91 15.19 4.33
CA ILE A 31 -9.08 15.19 5.56
C ILE A 31 -9.14 13.81 6.25
N GLN A 32 -10.31 13.20 6.34
CA GLN A 32 -10.47 11.86 6.90
C GLN A 32 -9.69 10.82 6.09
N LEU A 33 -9.74 10.93 4.76
CA LEU A 33 -9.00 10.08 3.83
C LEU A 33 -7.47 10.18 4.04
N GLU A 34 -6.95 11.39 4.24
CA GLU A 34 -5.52 11.65 4.49
C GLU A 34 -5.12 11.44 5.97
N ILE A 35 -6.03 10.94 6.80
CA ILE A 35 -5.84 10.67 8.24
C ILE A 35 -5.64 11.96 9.05
N THR A 36 -4.88 12.94 8.53
CA THR A 36 -4.59 14.20 9.22
C THR A 36 -4.76 15.41 8.30
N GLN A 37 -5.15 16.54 8.90
CA GLN A 37 -5.21 17.83 8.21
C GLN A 37 -3.84 18.24 7.65
N LYS A 38 -2.77 17.92 8.37
CA LYS A 38 -1.39 18.19 7.95
C LYS A 38 -1.02 17.46 6.66
N ASN A 39 -1.40 16.19 6.55
CA ASN A 39 -1.15 15.41 5.33
C ASN A 39 -1.87 15.99 4.14
N LEU A 40 -3.18 16.33 4.29
CA LEU A 40 -3.94 16.98 3.22
C LEU A 40 -3.30 18.30 2.83
N ALA A 41 -2.97 19.17 3.79
CA ALA A 41 -2.36 20.47 3.53
C ALA A 41 -1.07 20.34 2.70
N LYS A 42 -0.19 19.41 3.09
CA LYS A 42 1.04 19.09 2.36
C LYS A 42 0.74 18.60 0.94
N LYS A 43 -0.23 17.72 0.78
CA LYS A 43 -0.59 17.09 -0.50
C LYS A 43 -1.16 18.09 -1.50
N ILE A 44 -1.98 19.03 -1.05
CA ILE A 44 -2.57 20.07 -1.90
C ILE A 44 -1.74 21.37 -1.95
N GLY A 45 -0.56 21.40 -1.34
CA GLY A 45 0.37 22.51 -1.42
C GLY A 45 -0.06 23.78 -0.68
N VAL A 46 -0.83 23.67 0.42
CA VAL A 46 -1.26 24.81 1.25
C VAL A 46 -0.74 24.69 2.68
N SER A 47 -0.76 25.80 3.45
CA SER A 47 -0.46 25.76 4.88
C SER A 47 -1.61 25.13 5.67
N GLU A 48 -1.32 24.55 6.82
CA GLU A 48 -2.35 24.02 7.73
C GLU A 48 -3.34 25.12 8.19
N ASP A 49 -2.84 26.34 8.42
CA ASP A 49 -3.68 27.49 8.80
C ASP A 49 -4.66 27.85 7.67
N LEU A 50 -4.19 27.86 6.41
CA LEU A 50 -5.04 28.15 5.28
C LEU A 50 -6.09 27.05 5.09
N LEU A 51 -5.72 25.78 5.25
CA LEU A 51 -6.66 24.68 5.21
C LEU A 51 -7.69 24.76 6.34
N SER A 52 -7.30 25.22 7.53
CA SER A 52 -8.22 25.50 8.64
C SER A 52 -9.23 26.57 8.29
N LYS A 53 -8.82 27.67 7.63
CA LYS A 53 -9.70 28.73 7.14
C LYS A 53 -10.68 28.24 6.06
N TYR A 54 -10.24 27.34 5.19
CA TYR A 54 -11.17 26.69 4.24
C TYR A 54 -12.21 25.85 4.97
N LYS A 55 -11.82 25.10 6.00
CA LYS A 55 -12.71 24.25 6.79
C LYS A 55 -13.70 25.03 7.64
N SER A 56 -13.34 26.23 8.11
CA SER A 56 -14.20 27.13 8.89
C SER A 56 -15.05 28.09 8.04
N ALA A 57 -14.92 28.07 6.72
CA ALA A 57 -15.55 29.02 5.79
C ALA A 57 -15.03 30.46 5.90
N GLU A 58 -13.90 30.69 6.58
CA GLU A 58 -13.26 32.02 6.67
C GLU A 58 -12.58 32.41 5.35
N ALA A 59 -12.18 31.42 4.53
CA ALA A 59 -11.67 31.60 3.21
C ALA A 59 -12.21 30.52 2.27
N PHE A 60 -12.22 30.82 0.96
CA PHE A 60 -12.52 29.85 -0.09
C PHE A 60 -11.29 29.68 -0.98
N PRO A 61 -10.97 28.47 -1.46
CA PRO A 61 -9.81 28.22 -2.32
C PRO A 61 -9.89 29.01 -3.63
N SER A 62 -8.73 29.36 -4.16
CA SER A 62 -8.64 29.86 -5.54
C SER A 62 -9.03 28.77 -6.54
N ILE A 63 -9.32 29.15 -7.76
CA ILE A 63 -9.70 28.19 -8.80
C ILE A 63 -8.55 27.22 -9.12
N GLU A 64 -7.31 27.68 -9.06
CA GLU A 64 -6.12 26.85 -9.26
C GLU A 64 -6.02 25.78 -8.17
N THR A 65 -6.27 26.17 -6.92
CA THR A 65 -6.28 25.22 -5.79
C THR A 65 -7.39 24.19 -5.94
N LEU A 66 -8.60 24.62 -6.35
CA LEU A 66 -9.71 23.70 -6.61
C LEU A 66 -9.39 22.70 -7.72
N ILE A 67 -8.84 23.18 -8.84
CA ILE A 67 -8.44 22.33 -9.96
C ILE A 67 -7.34 21.35 -9.51
N TYR A 68 -6.36 21.83 -8.76
CA TYR A 68 -5.28 20.98 -8.26
C TYR A 68 -5.81 19.88 -7.32
N ILE A 69 -6.76 20.20 -6.43
CA ILE A 69 -7.45 19.18 -5.62
C ILE A 69 -8.15 18.16 -6.52
N CYS A 70 -8.83 18.62 -7.57
CA CYS A 70 -9.51 17.73 -8.52
C CYS A 70 -8.54 16.78 -9.22
N GLU A 71 -7.39 17.26 -9.64
CA GLU A 71 -6.34 16.43 -10.26
C GLU A 71 -5.73 15.43 -9.28
N VAL A 72 -5.39 15.88 -8.06
CA VAL A 72 -4.79 15.03 -7.02
C VAL A 72 -5.69 13.86 -6.63
N TYR A 73 -7.01 14.07 -6.61
CA TYR A 73 -8.00 13.05 -6.22
C TYR A 73 -8.75 12.44 -7.41
N ASN A 74 -8.42 12.82 -8.62
CA ASN A 74 -9.11 12.38 -9.84
C ASN A 74 -10.64 12.53 -9.74
N ILE A 75 -11.11 13.68 -9.27
CA ILE A 75 -12.54 14.05 -9.17
C ILE A 75 -12.83 15.27 -10.00
N SER A 76 -14.06 15.40 -10.50
CA SER A 76 -14.47 16.61 -11.22
C SER A 76 -14.69 17.78 -10.27
N ILE A 77 -14.56 19.02 -10.77
CA ILE A 77 -14.84 20.23 -10.01
C ILE A 77 -16.31 20.28 -9.54
N ASP A 78 -17.21 19.77 -10.35
CA ASP A 78 -18.62 19.65 -10.00
C ASP A 78 -18.82 18.70 -8.82
N LYS A 79 -18.12 17.55 -8.82
CA LYS A 79 -18.12 16.61 -7.70
C LYS A 79 -17.54 17.24 -6.43
N LEU A 80 -16.50 18.04 -6.54
CA LEU A 80 -15.88 18.69 -5.39
C LEU A 80 -16.76 19.80 -4.78
N THR A 81 -17.50 20.56 -5.62
CA THR A 81 -18.14 21.83 -5.21
C THR A 81 -19.67 21.81 -5.22
N SER A 82 -20.31 20.84 -5.88
CA SER A 82 -21.76 20.80 -6.08
C SER A 82 -22.44 19.54 -5.58
N ILE A 83 -21.69 18.44 -5.39
CA ILE A 83 -22.21 17.12 -5.02
C ILE A 83 -21.49 16.62 -3.76
N PRO A 84 -22.20 16.27 -2.67
CA PRO A 84 -21.56 15.65 -1.50
C PRO A 84 -20.94 14.30 -1.84
N LEU A 85 -19.69 14.07 -1.41
CA LEU A 85 -19.01 12.78 -1.56
C LEU A 85 -19.73 11.70 -0.74
N THR A 86 -20.12 10.62 -1.40
CA THR A 86 -20.79 9.47 -0.80
C THR A 86 -19.78 8.49 -0.20
N ALA A 87 -20.25 7.47 0.53
CA ALA A 87 -19.37 6.38 1.01
C ALA A 87 -18.72 5.64 -0.14
N ALA A 88 -19.44 5.36 -1.23
CA ALA A 88 -18.87 4.73 -2.42
C ALA A 88 -17.82 5.60 -3.12
N ASP A 89 -17.99 6.93 -3.15
CA ASP A 89 -16.97 7.83 -3.66
C ASP A 89 -15.70 7.77 -2.80
N MET A 90 -15.85 7.72 -1.47
CA MET A 90 -14.73 7.63 -0.55
C MET A 90 -13.98 6.31 -0.72
N GLU A 91 -14.68 5.20 -0.84
CA GLU A 91 -14.09 3.89 -1.12
C GLU A 91 -13.32 3.87 -2.45
N ASN A 92 -13.88 4.48 -3.50
CA ASN A 92 -13.18 4.62 -4.77
C ASN A 92 -11.95 5.51 -4.67
N LEU A 93 -12.01 6.60 -3.88
CA LEU A 93 -10.87 7.48 -3.63
C LEU A 93 -9.79 6.76 -2.82
N GLU A 94 -10.15 5.99 -1.81
CA GLU A 94 -9.23 5.14 -1.04
C GLU A 94 -8.51 4.15 -1.94
N ASN A 95 -9.25 3.44 -2.77
CA ASN A 95 -8.69 2.49 -3.72
C ASN A 95 -7.77 3.15 -4.77
N ASN A 96 -8.07 4.38 -5.20
CA ASN A 96 -7.25 5.13 -6.15
C ASN A 96 -6.04 5.82 -5.50
N MET A 97 -6.09 6.13 -4.20
CA MET A 97 -4.97 6.76 -3.47
C MET A 97 -3.83 5.80 -3.20
N ASP A 98 -4.13 4.52 -3.09
CA ASP A 98 -3.12 3.49 -2.88
C ASP A 98 -2.20 3.26 -4.10
N ILE A 99 -2.54 3.84 -5.25
CA ILE A 99 -1.76 3.70 -6.50
C ILE A 99 -0.48 4.55 -6.53
N ASN A 100 -0.29 5.51 -5.61
CA ASN A 100 0.82 6.47 -5.73
C ASN A 100 1.52 6.82 -4.41
N THR A 101 1.90 5.85 -3.63
CA THR A 101 3.00 6.02 -2.69
C THR A 101 4.07 5.02 -3.03
N ASP A 102 5.31 5.48 -3.19
CA ASP A 102 6.53 4.67 -3.33
C ASP A 102 6.78 3.83 -2.07
N ILE A 103 5.81 2.93 -1.77
CA ILE A 103 5.89 2.01 -0.63
C ILE A 103 7.03 1.04 -0.88
N PHE A 104 7.15 0.61 -2.13
CA PHE A 104 8.18 -0.28 -2.59
C PHE A 104 9.14 0.46 -3.50
N GLU A 105 10.40 0.06 -3.45
CA GLU A 105 11.35 0.38 -4.48
C GLU A 105 11.18 -0.56 -5.67
N ASP A 106 11.76 -0.23 -6.81
CA ASP A 106 11.59 -0.97 -8.08
C ASP A 106 11.89 -2.47 -7.96
N ARG A 107 12.71 -2.87 -6.95
CA ARG A 107 13.18 -4.26 -6.85
C ARG A 107 13.55 -4.65 -5.43
N TYR A 108 13.18 -5.92 -5.07
CA TYR A 108 13.63 -6.60 -3.84
C TYR A 108 14.12 -8.00 -4.12
N TYR A 109 15.09 -8.46 -3.33
CA TYR A 109 15.43 -9.87 -3.17
C TYR A 109 14.47 -10.51 -2.17
N VAL A 110 14.04 -11.71 -2.46
CA VAL A 110 13.01 -12.41 -1.69
C VAL A 110 13.57 -13.73 -1.17
N TYR A 111 13.29 -14.01 0.10
CA TYR A 111 13.73 -15.22 0.77
C TYR A 111 12.55 -15.91 1.44
N PHE A 112 12.49 -17.25 1.32
CA PHE A 112 11.50 -18.11 1.98
C PHE A 112 12.02 -19.54 2.04
N LEU A 113 11.48 -20.37 2.94
CA LEU A 113 11.94 -21.74 3.12
C LEU A 113 11.46 -22.65 1.98
N VAL A 114 12.24 -23.67 1.66
CA VAL A 114 11.86 -24.71 0.71
C VAL A 114 10.82 -25.63 1.36
N THR A 115 9.73 -25.91 0.68
CA THR A 115 8.65 -26.81 1.18
C THR A 115 8.90 -28.29 0.88
N ASN A 116 9.83 -28.60 0.00
CA ASN A 116 10.13 -29.99 -0.38
C ASN A 116 10.92 -30.70 0.73
N ILE A 117 10.40 -31.82 1.21
CA ILE A 117 10.99 -32.63 2.27
C ILE A 117 12.46 -33.03 1.97
N ALA A 118 12.77 -33.30 0.70
CA ALA A 118 14.15 -33.67 0.30
C ALA A 118 15.16 -32.52 0.44
N ARG A 119 14.69 -31.27 0.62
CA ARG A 119 15.51 -30.07 0.81
C ARG A 119 15.00 -29.23 2.00
N GLU A 120 14.40 -29.88 2.98
CA GLU A 120 13.83 -29.21 4.15
C GLU A 120 14.90 -28.34 4.84
N GLY A 121 14.50 -27.10 5.13
CA GLY A 121 15.38 -26.09 5.72
C GLY A 121 16.25 -25.33 4.71
N ALA A 122 16.30 -25.70 3.44
CA ALA A 122 16.94 -24.87 2.43
C ALA A 122 16.14 -23.56 2.22
N ILE A 123 16.84 -22.51 1.76
CA ILE A 123 16.26 -21.19 1.54
C ILE A 123 16.19 -20.91 0.04
N HIS A 124 14.98 -20.67 -0.46
CA HIS A 124 14.77 -20.13 -1.80
C HIS A 124 15.18 -18.66 -1.86
N GLU A 125 15.77 -18.28 -2.99
CA GLU A 125 15.99 -16.90 -3.37
C GLU A 125 15.05 -16.55 -4.52
N GLY A 126 14.45 -15.38 -4.47
CA GLY A 126 13.65 -14.83 -5.54
C GLY A 126 13.93 -13.35 -5.74
N ILE A 127 13.25 -12.77 -6.71
CA ILE A 127 13.28 -11.35 -7.00
C ILE A 127 11.84 -10.91 -7.23
N VAL A 128 11.43 -9.84 -6.58
CA VAL A 128 10.19 -9.12 -6.87
C VAL A 128 10.56 -7.80 -7.53
N GLU A 129 9.93 -7.50 -8.64
CA GLU A 129 10.07 -6.25 -9.39
C GLU A 129 8.70 -5.59 -9.53
N PHE A 130 8.68 -4.27 -9.35
CA PHE A 130 7.49 -3.44 -9.41
C PHE A 130 7.53 -2.58 -10.68
N PHE A 131 6.46 -2.60 -11.46
CA PHE A 131 6.31 -1.84 -12.70
C PHE A 131 4.95 -1.14 -12.67
N ASN A 132 4.90 0.09 -12.18
CA ASN A 132 3.64 0.78 -11.89
C ASN A 132 2.76 -0.11 -10.99
N ASP A 133 1.58 -0.51 -11.47
CA ASP A 133 0.62 -1.35 -10.72
C ASP A 133 0.88 -2.86 -10.86
N ASN A 134 1.89 -3.25 -11.64
CA ASN A 134 2.19 -4.65 -11.90
C ASN A 134 3.37 -5.14 -11.08
N VAL A 135 3.29 -6.37 -10.63
CA VAL A 135 4.33 -7.06 -9.86
C VAL A 135 4.77 -8.30 -10.61
N VAL A 136 6.08 -8.49 -10.70
CA VAL A 136 6.68 -9.71 -11.24
C VAL A 136 7.52 -10.37 -10.16
N PHE A 137 7.12 -11.56 -9.74
CA PHE A 137 7.85 -12.37 -8.78
C PHE A 137 8.55 -13.54 -9.50
N LYS A 138 9.86 -13.59 -9.38
CA LYS A 138 10.74 -14.60 -9.98
C LYS A 138 11.36 -15.45 -8.88
N ILE A 139 11.24 -16.76 -8.95
CA ILE A 139 11.95 -17.70 -8.07
C ILE A 139 13.19 -18.18 -8.79
N LEU A 140 14.33 -18.13 -8.11
CA LEU A 140 15.63 -18.45 -8.67
C LEU A 140 16.13 -19.80 -8.17
N SER A 141 16.76 -20.58 -9.07
CA SER A 141 17.58 -21.74 -8.75
C SER A 141 18.89 -21.63 -9.52
N ASN A 142 20.01 -21.68 -8.83
CA ASN A 142 21.36 -21.53 -9.42
C ASN A 142 21.49 -20.26 -10.30
N GLY A 143 20.85 -19.16 -9.88
CA GLY A 143 20.87 -17.88 -10.61
C GLY A 143 19.94 -17.81 -11.81
N GLN A 144 19.25 -18.89 -12.17
CA GLN A 144 18.29 -18.94 -13.28
C GLN A 144 16.86 -18.84 -12.75
N VAL A 145 15.99 -18.15 -13.49
CA VAL A 145 14.57 -18.07 -13.18
C VAL A 145 13.91 -19.42 -13.47
N VAL A 146 13.43 -20.09 -12.43
CA VAL A 146 12.74 -21.39 -12.54
C VAL A 146 11.22 -21.26 -12.50
N LYS A 147 10.70 -20.20 -11.84
CA LYS A 147 9.28 -19.90 -11.77
C LYS A 147 9.06 -18.40 -11.89
N LEU A 148 7.96 -18.03 -12.50
CA LEU A 148 7.59 -16.64 -12.73
C LEU A 148 6.11 -16.45 -12.47
N PHE A 149 5.80 -15.53 -11.55
CA PHE A 149 4.45 -15.11 -11.22
C PHE A 149 4.27 -13.65 -11.61
N LYS A 150 3.10 -13.29 -12.07
CA LYS A 150 2.72 -11.91 -12.42
C LYS A 150 1.38 -11.59 -11.79
N GLY A 151 1.18 -10.35 -11.44
CA GLY A 151 -0.08 -9.87 -10.90
C GLY A 151 0.01 -8.44 -10.42
N ASP A 152 -0.79 -8.14 -9.44
CA ASP A 152 -0.93 -6.83 -8.84
C ASP A 152 -0.77 -6.89 -7.31
N TYR A 153 -0.77 -5.72 -6.70
CA TYR A 153 -0.87 -5.58 -5.26
C TYR A 153 -1.85 -4.48 -4.90
N ASN A 154 -2.54 -4.68 -3.79
CA ASN A 154 -3.43 -3.69 -3.21
C ASN A 154 -2.92 -3.27 -1.84
N THR A 155 -2.98 -1.98 -1.54
CA THR A 155 -2.61 -1.46 -0.23
C THR A 155 -3.86 -0.99 0.51
N PHE A 156 -3.97 -1.42 1.74
CA PHE A 156 -4.96 -0.94 2.71
C PHE A 156 -4.24 -0.14 3.78
N ASP A 157 -4.97 0.44 4.73
CA ASP A 157 -4.39 1.29 5.79
C ASP A 157 -3.08 0.73 6.38
N LYS A 158 -3.08 -0.54 6.78
CA LYS A 158 -1.93 -1.18 7.44
C LYS A 158 -1.39 -2.42 6.75
N LEU A 159 -2.06 -2.87 5.69
CA LEU A 159 -1.75 -4.14 5.04
C LEU A 159 -1.51 -3.94 3.55
N ILE A 160 -0.66 -4.81 3.01
CA ILE A 160 -0.45 -4.97 1.58
C ILE A 160 -0.78 -6.40 1.21
N PHE A 161 -1.52 -6.55 0.13
CA PHE A 161 -1.94 -7.84 -0.39
C PHE A 161 -1.51 -7.99 -1.84
N PHE A 162 -0.73 -9.02 -2.13
CA PHE A 162 -0.33 -9.39 -3.48
C PHE A 162 -1.18 -10.54 -3.99
N ASN A 163 -1.63 -10.45 -5.23
CA ASN A 163 -2.32 -11.50 -5.97
C ASN A 163 -1.51 -11.83 -7.22
N LEU A 164 -0.75 -12.90 -7.17
CA LEU A 164 0.22 -13.26 -8.21
C LEU A 164 -0.14 -14.61 -8.82
N GLN A 165 -0.05 -14.73 -10.15
CA GLN A 165 -0.41 -15.92 -10.90
C GLN A 165 0.72 -16.33 -11.85
N SER A 166 0.86 -17.62 -12.05
CA SER A 166 1.71 -18.25 -13.06
C SER A 166 0.88 -19.23 -13.87
N ALA A 167 1.06 -19.22 -15.18
CA ALA A 167 0.35 -20.14 -16.06
C ALA A 167 0.61 -21.62 -15.74
N ASN A 168 1.81 -21.94 -15.23
CA ASN A 168 2.27 -23.32 -15.01
C ASN A 168 2.41 -23.66 -13.51
N ASP A 169 2.55 -22.67 -12.64
CA ASP A 169 2.95 -22.88 -11.25
C ASP A 169 1.86 -22.49 -10.23
N GLY A 170 0.66 -22.09 -10.70
CA GLY A 170 -0.48 -21.80 -9.86
C GLY A 170 -0.53 -20.35 -9.36
N ILE A 171 -1.04 -20.17 -8.14
CA ILE A 171 -1.36 -18.86 -7.56
C ILE A 171 -0.52 -18.67 -6.28
N THR A 172 -0.07 -17.45 -6.06
CA THR A 172 0.63 -17.04 -4.84
C THR A 172 -0.04 -15.79 -4.27
N TYR A 173 -0.43 -15.84 -3.01
CA TYR A 173 -0.93 -14.71 -2.25
C TYR A 173 0.10 -14.31 -1.21
N ILE A 174 0.43 -13.03 -1.10
CA ILE A 174 1.36 -12.53 -0.09
C ILE A 174 0.68 -11.42 0.69
N ASN A 175 0.67 -11.53 2.01
CA ASN A 175 0.15 -10.51 2.91
C ASN A 175 1.29 -9.95 3.74
N MET A 176 1.43 -8.62 3.75
CA MET A 176 2.47 -7.89 4.46
C MET A 176 1.88 -6.78 5.28
N ILE A 177 2.57 -6.39 6.35
CA ILE A 177 2.31 -5.13 7.03
C ILE A 177 2.95 -4.02 6.19
N LYS A 178 2.20 -2.94 5.94
CA LYS A 178 2.67 -1.77 5.20
C LYS A 178 3.89 -1.17 5.93
N PRO A 179 5.07 -1.13 5.30
CA PRO A 179 6.24 -0.55 5.92
C PRO A 179 6.10 0.96 6.05
N ASN A 180 6.66 1.54 7.10
CA ASN A 180 6.87 2.98 7.14
C ASN A 180 7.86 3.38 6.04
N VAL A 181 7.68 4.55 5.44
CA VAL A 181 8.51 5.09 4.34
C VAL A 181 10.02 5.00 4.65
N ASN A 182 10.42 5.14 5.91
CA ASN A 182 11.81 5.03 6.34
C ASN A 182 12.27 3.59 6.63
N LYS A 183 11.38 2.59 6.53
CA LYS A 183 11.65 1.18 6.86
C LYS A 183 11.38 0.23 5.68
N ASN A 184 11.32 0.74 4.46
CA ASN A 184 11.01 -0.05 3.26
C ASN A 184 12.17 -0.96 2.78
N LYS A 185 13.35 -0.85 3.38
CA LYS A 185 14.51 -1.69 3.02
C LYS A 185 14.32 -3.17 3.35
N TYR A 186 13.42 -3.46 4.26
CA TYR A 186 12.97 -4.78 4.66
C TYR A 186 11.46 -4.79 4.80
N VAL A 187 10.79 -5.78 4.23
CA VAL A 187 9.37 -6.03 4.42
C VAL A 187 9.16 -7.52 4.66
N GLY A 188 8.55 -7.86 5.80
CA GLY A 188 8.19 -9.23 6.14
C GLY A 188 6.71 -9.49 5.89
N GLY A 189 6.37 -10.72 5.51
CA GLY A 189 5.01 -11.11 5.24
C GLY A 189 4.75 -12.61 5.40
N ILE A 190 3.51 -13.00 5.17
CA ILE A 190 3.08 -14.40 5.05
C ILE A 190 2.67 -14.62 3.60
N ALA A 191 3.27 -15.62 2.96
CA ALA A 191 2.90 -16.07 1.64
C ALA A 191 2.08 -17.36 1.70
N LEU A 192 0.97 -17.39 1.00
CA LEU A 192 0.21 -18.62 0.69
C LEU A 192 0.65 -19.06 -0.69
N LEU A 193 1.43 -20.12 -0.75
CA LEU A 193 1.99 -20.65 -1.99
C LEU A 193 1.23 -21.90 -2.38
N MET A 194 0.74 -21.92 -3.62
CA MET A 194 0.21 -23.12 -4.26
C MET A 194 1.15 -23.49 -5.40
N LEU A 195 2.16 -24.30 -5.09
CA LEU A 195 3.16 -24.74 -6.06
C LEU A 195 2.80 -26.14 -6.57
N PRO A 196 2.26 -26.31 -7.80
CA PRO A 196 1.88 -27.61 -8.35
C PRO A 196 3.04 -28.59 -8.49
N SER A 197 4.27 -28.05 -8.57
CA SER A 197 5.52 -28.84 -8.75
C SER A 197 6.10 -29.43 -7.47
N ASP A 198 5.53 -29.12 -6.30
CA ASP A 198 5.89 -29.81 -5.09
C ASP A 198 5.20 -31.20 -5.08
N ALA A 199 5.95 -32.26 -4.83
CA ALA A 199 5.47 -33.66 -4.95
C ALA A 199 4.18 -33.93 -4.13
N ASN A 200 3.81 -33.05 -3.21
CA ASN A 200 2.60 -33.13 -2.41
C ASN A 200 1.53 -32.09 -2.77
N SER A 201 1.79 -31.13 -3.64
CA SER A 201 0.85 -30.10 -4.13
C SER A 201 -0.10 -29.52 -3.07
N LYS A 202 0.38 -29.39 -1.83
CA LYS A 202 -0.43 -28.95 -0.70
C LYS A 202 -0.28 -27.45 -0.52
N PRO A 203 -1.39 -26.75 -0.23
CA PRO A 203 -1.30 -25.35 0.17
C PRO A 203 -0.41 -25.20 1.40
N CYS A 204 0.51 -24.24 1.37
CA CYS A 204 1.33 -23.94 2.53
C CYS A 204 1.36 -22.45 2.82
N ALA A 205 1.43 -22.10 4.11
CA ALA A 205 1.69 -20.77 4.59
C ALA A 205 3.15 -20.67 5.03
N GLN A 206 3.87 -19.66 4.56
CA GLN A 206 5.29 -19.48 4.86
C GLN A 206 5.57 -18.03 5.23
N LYS A 207 6.58 -17.80 6.06
CA LYS A 207 7.17 -16.48 6.16
C LYS A 207 7.94 -16.16 4.88
N ILE A 208 7.78 -14.93 4.41
CA ILE A 208 8.50 -14.38 3.27
C ILE A 208 9.16 -13.08 3.68
N LEU A 209 10.36 -12.84 3.18
CA LEU A 209 11.17 -11.68 3.52
C LEU A 209 11.58 -10.98 2.22
N PHE A 210 11.24 -9.71 2.10
CA PHE A 210 11.74 -8.84 1.04
C PHE A 210 12.91 -8.02 1.57
N SER A 211 14.03 -8.04 0.88
CA SER A 211 15.21 -7.26 1.21
C SER A 211 15.67 -6.44 0.01
N LYS A 212 15.96 -5.17 0.20
CA LYS A 212 16.54 -4.32 -0.84
C LYS A 212 17.91 -4.79 -1.30
N ILE A 213 18.67 -5.38 -0.39
CA ILE A 213 20.01 -5.92 -0.68
C ILE A 213 19.96 -7.44 -0.81
N ARG A 214 20.86 -7.97 -1.64
CA ARG A 214 21.04 -9.40 -1.72
C ARG A 214 21.80 -9.90 -0.50
N VAL A 215 21.19 -10.84 0.22
CA VAL A 215 21.80 -11.48 1.40
C VAL A 215 22.49 -12.77 0.95
N ASP A 216 23.75 -12.93 1.33
CA ASP A 216 24.45 -14.20 1.12
C ASP A 216 23.81 -15.28 2.00
N ARG A 217 23.14 -16.23 1.35
CA ARG A 217 22.38 -17.28 2.01
C ARG A 217 23.24 -18.30 2.73
N GLU A 218 24.47 -18.52 2.29
CA GLU A 218 25.41 -19.46 2.91
C GLU A 218 26.00 -18.84 4.17
N LEU A 219 26.50 -17.62 4.05
CA LEU A 219 27.09 -16.88 5.17
C LEU A 219 26.07 -16.59 6.28
N HIS A 220 24.83 -16.30 5.93
CA HIS A 220 23.78 -15.89 6.88
C HIS A 220 22.69 -16.95 7.06
N TYR A 221 22.97 -18.22 6.74
CA TYR A 221 22.01 -19.31 6.71
C TYR A 221 21.21 -19.45 8.01
N GLU A 222 21.88 -19.62 9.14
CA GLU A 222 21.22 -19.83 10.44
C GLU A 222 20.37 -18.62 10.84
N ARG A 223 20.83 -17.43 10.49
CA ARG A 223 20.08 -16.21 10.78
C ARG A 223 18.81 -16.10 9.92
N LEU A 224 18.94 -16.31 8.61
CA LEU A 224 17.79 -16.33 7.70
C LEU A 224 16.79 -17.42 8.06
N LYS A 225 17.27 -18.63 8.36
CA LYS A 225 16.42 -19.76 8.78
C LYS A 225 15.60 -19.39 10.00
N LYS A 226 16.23 -18.79 11.02
CA LYS A 226 15.52 -18.33 12.23
C LYS A 226 14.45 -17.27 11.90
N LEU A 227 14.76 -16.29 11.04
CA LEU A 227 13.82 -15.23 10.65
C LEU A 227 12.63 -15.77 9.83
N LEU A 228 12.88 -16.78 8.99
CA LEU A 228 11.87 -17.40 8.13
C LEU A 228 11.07 -18.52 8.82
N SER A 229 11.50 -18.99 9.98
CA SER A 229 10.75 -19.96 10.79
C SER A 229 9.68 -19.26 11.62
N PHE A 230 8.56 -19.93 11.83
CA PHE A 230 7.60 -19.49 12.84
C PHE A 230 8.10 -19.90 14.23
N SER A 231 8.04 -18.99 15.20
CA SER A 231 8.28 -19.35 16.59
C SER A 231 7.05 -20.11 17.09
N CYS A 232 7.15 -21.43 17.13
CA CYS A 232 6.16 -22.29 17.79
C CYS A 232 6.27 -22.10 19.30
N GLN A 233 5.59 -21.12 19.86
CA GLN A 233 5.27 -21.17 21.28
C GLN A 233 4.13 -22.18 21.45
N GLU A 234 4.17 -22.95 22.53
CA GLU A 234 3.27 -24.08 22.84
C GLU A 234 1.75 -23.76 22.83
N THR A 235 1.38 -22.55 22.52
CA THR A 235 0.01 -22.01 22.55
C THR A 235 -0.52 -21.54 21.20
N THR A 236 -0.12 -22.15 20.09
CA THR A 236 -0.73 -21.84 18.79
C THR A 236 -2.09 -22.49 18.68
N PHE A 237 -3.12 -21.82 19.16
CA PHE A 237 -4.52 -22.23 19.02
C PHE A 237 -4.98 -22.17 17.55
N GLY A 238 -4.38 -23.00 16.70
CA GLY A 238 -4.79 -23.12 15.30
C GLY A 238 -4.52 -21.90 14.41
N HIS A 239 -3.63 -20.98 14.80
CA HIS A 239 -3.25 -19.83 13.97
C HIS A 239 -1.73 -19.64 13.91
N ILE A 240 -1.28 -19.07 12.79
CA ILE A 240 0.10 -18.62 12.58
C ILE A 240 0.06 -17.10 12.39
N LYS A 241 0.92 -16.38 13.08
CA LYS A 241 1.01 -14.91 12.97
C LYS A 241 2.46 -14.45 12.91
N LEU A 242 2.69 -13.29 12.30
CA LEU A 242 3.94 -12.55 12.45
C LEU A 242 3.96 -11.83 13.80
N SER A 243 5.08 -11.90 14.48
CA SER A 243 5.33 -11.16 15.72
C SER A 243 6.00 -9.82 15.38
N SER A 244 5.57 -8.73 16.01
CA SER A 244 6.21 -7.42 15.86
C SER A 244 7.69 -7.43 16.30
N VAL A 245 8.03 -8.26 17.29
CA VAL A 245 9.41 -8.43 17.76
C VAL A 245 10.27 -9.14 16.71
N GLU A 246 9.72 -10.16 16.03
CA GLU A 246 10.40 -10.85 14.95
C GLU A 246 10.62 -9.95 13.73
N ASP A 247 9.67 -9.09 13.40
CA ASP A 247 9.79 -8.11 12.33
C ASP A 247 10.87 -7.07 12.64
N GLU A 248 10.93 -6.56 13.85
CA GLU A 248 11.97 -5.61 14.27
C GLU A 248 13.37 -6.26 14.25
N ASP A 249 13.47 -7.53 14.66
CA ASP A 249 14.71 -8.30 14.61
C ASP A 249 15.20 -8.53 13.18
N ALA A 250 14.29 -8.85 12.27
CA ALA A 250 14.57 -8.99 10.84
C ALA A 250 15.01 -7.67 10.21
N TYR A 251 14.30 -6.58 10.50
CA TYR A 251 14.66 -5.24 10.05
C TYR A 251 16.06 -4.84 10.51
N ASN A 252 16.38 -5.05 11.79
CA ASN A 252 17.68 -4.72 12.37
C ASN A 252 18.81 -5.57 11.77
N PHE A 253 18.53 -6.83 11.42
CA PHE A 253 19.50 -7.66 10.72
C PHE A 253 19.82 -7.09 9.33
N ILE A 254 18.81 -6.84 8.50
CA ILE A 254 19.02 -6.31 7.14
C ILE A 254 19.70 -4.93 7.17
N ARG A 255 19.31 -4.06 8.12
CA ARG A 255 19.93 -2.74 8.27
C ARG A 255 21.43 -2.77 8.56
N LYS A 256 21.92 -3.82 9.22
CA LYS A 256 23.34 -3.98 9.52
C LYS A 256 24.15 -4.46 8.32
N LEU A 257 23.51 -4.97 7.28
CA LEU A 257 24.17 -5.44 6.06
C LEU A 257 24.32 -4.32 5.00
N ILE A 258 23.66 -3.18 5.22
CA ILE A 258 23.73 -1.99 4.37
C ILE A 258 24.82 -1.05 4.88
#